data_5f211ccede69ffd0768b2787beeb8b1a
#
_entry.id   5f211ccede69ffd0768b2787beeb8b1a
#
_cell.length_a   1.000
_cell.length_b   1.000
_cell.length_c   1.000
_cell.angle_alpha   90.00
_cell.angle_beta   90.00
_cell.angle_gamma   90.00
#
_symmetry.space_group_name_H-M   'P 1'
#
loop_
_entity.id
_entity.type
_entity.pdbx_description
1 polymer ?
#
loop_
_entity_poly.entity_id
_entity_poly.type
_entity_poly.pdbx_seq_one_letter_code
_entity_poly.pdbx_strand_id
1 'polypeptide(L)'
;HYTCPTCKDTGMANGRPCSCVAEAARTLRRDEINAASPLALCSFDTFELDRYPAEPEPELGGTPRDYMGKVLAYCQRYANSFTPESRGLMFIGSAGLGKTHMALAIADTVLNRGFDVLYTSSAALAAQLGREHFDRAAEDPWLDACKEADLLILDDLGTEYISQLTISVLYELINTRMLCHRPTIYTCLLYTSPSPRD
;
A
#
# COMPACT_ATOMS: atom_id res chain seq x y z
N HIS A 1 13.57 -1.64 -35.26
CA HIS A 1 13.76 -2.59 -34.16
C HIS A 1 12.49 -2.52 -33.31
N TYR A 2 11.85 -3.67 -33.07
CA TYR A 2 10.71 -3.76 -32.16
C TYR A 2 11.20 -3.89 -30.72
N THR A 3 10.51 -3.28 -29.77
CA THR A 3 10.78 -3.42 -28.32
C THR A 3 10.43 -4.82 -27.84
N CYS A 4 9.30 -5.36 -28.31
CA CYS A 4 8.90 -6.73 -28.04
C CYS A 4 9.05 -7.61 -29.29
N PRO A 5 9.97 -8.57 -29.33
CA PRO A 5 10.16 -9.44 -30.50
C PRO A 5 8.98 -10.40 -30.72
N THR A 6 8.22 -10.71 -29.67
CA THR A 6 7.12 -11.68 -29.72
C THR A 6 5.89 -11.12 -30.44
N CYS A 7 5.45 -9.92 -30.06
CA CYS A 7 4.24 -9.30 -30.65
C CYS A 7 4.57 -8.19 -31.65
N LYS A 8 5.85 -7.83 -31.83
CA LYS A 8 6.30 -6.73 -32.69
C LYS A 8 5.57 -5.41 -32.34
N ASP A 9 5.46 -5.13 -31.04
CA ASP A 9 4.83 -3.94 -30.44
C ASP A 9 3.32 -3.78 -30.70
N THR A 10 2.66 -4.84 -31.19
CA THR A 10 1.20 -4.84 -31.39
C THR A 10 0.41 -5.11 -30.12
N GLY A 11 1.08 -5.56 -29.04
CA GLY A 11 0.44 -5.97 -27.79
C GLY A 11 -0.28 -7.31 -27.84
N MET A 12 -0.38 -7.95 -29.01
CA MET A 12 -1.10 -9.19 -29.22
C MET A 12 -0.20 -10.28 -29.82
N ALA A 13 -0.26 -11.49 -29.28
CA ALA A 13 0.43 -12.65 -29.81
C ALA A 13 -0.53 -13.84 -29.85
N ASN A 14 -0.67 -14.49 -31.01
CA ASN A 14 -1.57 -15.64 -31.21
C ASN A 14 -3.01 -15.41 -30.74
N GLY A 15 -3.57 -14.21 -30.97
CA GLY A 15 -4.93 -13.84 -30.57
C GLY A 15 -5.13 -13.61 -29.07
N ARG A 16 -4.04 -13.50 -28.27
CA ARG A 16 -4.06 -13.22 -26.85
C ARG A 16 -3.18 -12.01 -26.54
N PRO A 17 -3.43 -11.28 -25.43
CA PRO A 17 -2.52 -10.25 -24.98
C PRO A 17 -1.10 -10.80 -24.78
N CYS A 18 -0.10 -10.09 -25.30
CA CYS A 18 1.29 -10.45 -25.13
C CYS A 18 1.75 -10.19 -23.69
N SER A 19 2.67 -10.98 -23.17
CA SER A 19 3.25 -10.80 -21.82
C SER A 19 3.88 -9.41 -21.62
N CYS A 20 4.37 -8.78 -22.70
CA CYS A 20 4.92 -7.42 -22.63
C CYS A 20 3.89 -6.37 -22.20
N VAL A 21 2.59 -6.57 -22.47
CA VAL A 21 1.52 -5.66 -22.02
C VAL A 21 1.38 -5.72 -20.51
N ALA A 22 1.36 -6.91 -19.94
CA ALA A 22 1.28 -7.10 -18.49
C ALA A 22 2.56 -6.55 -17.79
N GLU A 23 3.72 -6.69 -18.41
CA GLU A 23 4.97 -6.16 -17.88
C GLU A 23 5.00 -4.63 -17.95
N ALA A 24 4.56 -4.03 -19.06
CA ALA A 24 4.44 -2.59 -19.18
C ALA A 24 3.45 -2.01 -18.15
N ALA A 25 2.30 -2.67 -17.94
CA ALA A 25 1.34 -2.27 -16.91
C ALA A 25 1.95 -2.31 -15.49
N ARG A 26 2.70 -3.38 -15.16
CA ARG A 26 3.42 -3.47 -13.88
C ARG A 26 4.45 -2.36 -13.71
N THR A 27 5.20 -2.03 -14.77
CA THR A 27 6.19 -0.95 -14.74
C THR A 27 5.52 0.39 -14.47
N LEU A 28 4.43 0.70 -15.20
CA LEU A 28 3.66 1.94 -14.97
C LEU A 28 3.12 2.01 -13.54
N ARG A 29 2.56 0.93 -13.03
CA ARG A 29 2.04 0.90 -11.66
C ARG A 29 3.16 1.08 -10.62
N ARG A 30 4.34 0.52 -10.87
CA ARG A 30 5.53 0.70 -10.04
C ARG A 30 5.98 2.16 -10.01
N ASP A 31 5.98 2.82 -11.15
CA ASP A 31 6.34 4.24 -11.26
C ASP A 31 5.30 5.13 -10.54
N GLU A 32 4.02 4.81 -10.63
CA GLU A 32 2.96 5.51 -9.89
C GLU A 32 3.12 5.37 -8.37
N ILE A 33 3.43 4.17 -7.88
CA ILE A 33 3.69 3.93 -6.45
C ILE A 33 4.91 4.73 -6.00
N ASN A 34 6.01 4.69 -6.76
CA ASN A 34 7.22 5.44 -6.45
C ASN A 34 7.01 6.95 -6.44
N ALA A 35 6.15 7.47 -7.31
CA ALA A 35 5.82 8.88 -7.34
C ALA A 35 4.90 9.33 -6.18
N ALA A 36 4.06 8.44 -5.69
CA ALA A 36 3.08 8.71 -4.63
C ALA A 36 3.64 8.46 -3.21
N SER A 37 4.65 7.58 -3.09
CA SER A 37 5.22 7.18 -1.81
C SER A 37 6.41 8.06 -1.41
N PRO A 38 6.60 8.35 -0.11
CA PRO A 38 7.79 9.04 0.40
C PRO A 38 9.06 8.18 0.30
N LEU A 39 8.92 6.87 0.12
CA LEU A 39 10.00 5.91 -0.09
C LEU A 39 9.84 5.30 -1.48
N ALA A 40 10.94 5.03 -2.16
CA ALA A 40 10.90 4.18 -3.34
C ALA A 40 10.34 2.79 -2.97
N LEU A 41 9.78 2.09 -3.95
CA LEU A 41 9.26 0.74 -3.74
C LEU A 41 10.36 -0.16 -3.14
N CYS A 42 10.12 -0.65 -1.94
CA CYS A 42 11.06 -1.44 -1.15
C CYS A 42 10.84 -2.94 -1.39
N SER A 43 11.86 -3.75 -1.10
CA SER A 43 11.73 -5.20 -1.02
C SER A 43 11.91 -5.68 0.42
N PHE A 44 11.51 -6.91 0.72
CA PHE A 44 11.76 -7.52 2.03
C PHE A 44 13.26 -7.69 2.32
N ASP A 45 14.09 -7.82 1.28
CA ASP A 45 15.54 -7.99 1.42
C ASP A 45 16.23 -6.72 1.91
N THR A 46 15.59 -5.55 1.72
CA THR A 46 16.10 -4.26 2.21
C THR A 46 15.63 -3.93 3.63
N PHE A 47 14.85 -4.83 4.27
CA PHE A 47 14.37 -4.62 5.63
C PHE A 47 15.43 -5.05 6.65
N GLU A 48 16.02 -4.08 7.34
CA GLU A 48 17.14 -4.27 8.26
C GLU A 48 16.64 -4.57 9.68
N LEU A 49 16.64 -5.83 10.10
CA LEU A 49 16.27 -6.25 11.46
C LEU A 49 17.26 -5.73 12.52
N ASP A 50 18.50 -5.46 12.14
CA ASP A 50 19.54 -4.97 13.05
C ASP A 50 19.28 -3.54 13.58
N ARG A 51 18.36 -2.81 12.96
CA ARG A 51 17.91 -1.51 13.47
C ARG A 51 17.07 -1.62 14.75
N TYR A 52 16.56 -2.81 15.07
CA TYR A 52 15.74 -3.03 16.26
C TYR A 52 16.61 -3.51 17.42
N PRO A 53 16.34 -3.06 18.68
CA PRO A 53 17.09 -3.50 19.86
C PRO A 53 17.07 -5.03 20.02
N ALA A 54 18.21 -5.58 20.46
CA ALA A 54 18.38 -6.97 20.78
C ALA A 54 18.23 -7.26 22.28
N GLU A 55 18.08 -6.21 23.11
CA GLU A 55 17.83 -6.35 24.54
C GLU A 55 16.38 -6.78 24.78
N PRO A 56 16.14 -7.69 25.74
CA PRO A 56 14.80 -8.10 26.11
C PRO A 56 13.96 -6.94 26.64
N GLU A 57 12.74 -6.81 26.16
CA GLU A 57 11.76 -5.85 26.64
C GLU A 57 10.64 -6.59 27.39
N PRO A 58 10.44 -6.33 28.70
CA PRO A 58 9.48 -7.10 29.52
C PRO A 58 8.06 -7.12 28.96
N GLU A 59 7.62 -6.01 28.37
CA GLU A 59 6.26 -5.88 27.81
C GLU A 59 6.05 -6.73 26.54
N LEU A 60 7.12 -6.99 25.77
CA LEU A 60 7.07 -7.79 24.54
C LEU A 60 7.29 -9.29 24.80
N GLY A 61 7.77 -9.66 25.98
CA GLY A 61 8.14 -11.05 26.31
C GLY A 61 9.28 -11.60 25.45
N GLY A 62 10.14 -10.73 24.93
CA GLY A 62 11.26 -11.04 24.06
C GLY A 62 11.97 -9.76 23.62
N THR A 63 12.77 -9.83 22.55
CA THR A 63 13.43 -8.64 22.03
C THR A 63 12.57 -7.97 20.93
N PRO A 64 12.62 -6.62 20.77
CA PRO A 64 12.01 -5.95 19.63
C PRO A 64 12.44 -6.53 18.27
N ARG A 65 13.71 -6.95 18.15
CA ARG A 65 14.26 -7.59 16.96
C ARG A 65 13.56 -8.91 16.65
N ASP A 66 13.37 -9.78 17.66
CA ASP A 66 12.67 -11.06 17.49
C ASP A 66 11.20 -10.85 17.11
N TYR A 67 10.57 -9.85 17.73
CA TYR A 67 9.19 -9.49 17.39
C TYR A 67 9.08 -9.04 15.94
N MET A 68 9.95 -8.12 15.50
CA MET A 68 9.95 -7.65 14.12
C MET A 68 10.36 -8.74 13.13
N GLY A 69 11.19 -9.67 13.50
CA GLY A 69 11.49 -10.87 12.70
C GLY A 69 10.24 -11.72 12.45
N LYS A 70 9.38 -11.88 13.45
CA LYS A 70 8.10 -12.59 13.29
C LYS A 70 7.13 -11.81 12.39
N VAL A 71 7.07 -10.48 12.54
CA VAL A 71 6.26 -9.60 11.68
C VAL A 71 6.73 -9.69 10.23
N LEU A 72 8.05 -9.59 9.99
CA LEU A 72 8.64 -9.73 8.66
C LEU A 72 8.28 -11.07 8.02
N ALA A 73 8.48 -12.17 8.73
CA ALA A 73 8.14 -13.51 8.25
C ALA A 73 6.63 -13.68 7.95
N TYR A 74 5.76 -13.04 8.75
CA TYR A 74 4.33 -13.01 8.49
C TYR A 74 4.02 -12.25 7.20
N CYS A 75 4.58 -11.06 7.00
CA CYS A 75 4.35 -10.22 5.83
C CYS A 75 4.88 -10.88 4.55
N GLN A 76 6.02 -11.55 4.61
CA GLN A 76 6.54 -12.34 3.49
C GLN A 76 5.59 -13.47 3.10
N ARG A 77 5.07 -14.23 4.08
CA ARG A 77 4.08 -15.29 3.81
C ARG A 77 2.79 -14.71 3.23
N TYR A 78 2.29 -13.62 3.82
CA TYR A 78 1.10 -12.93 3.32
C TYR A 78 1.27 -12.52 1.86
N ALA A 79 2.34 -11.83 1.52
CA ALA A 79 2.58 -11.37 0.15
C ALA A 79 2.74 -12.52 -0.84
N ASN A 80 3.44 -13.59 -0.45
CA ASN A 80 3.65 -14.76 -1.29
C ASN A 80 2.39 -15.60 -1.50
N SER A 81 1.44 -15.58 -0.56
CA SER A 81 0.16 -16.29 -0.66
C SER A 81 -1.03 -15.39 -1.00
N PHE A 82 -0.78 -14.12 -1.31
CA PHE A 82 -1.81 -13.12 -1.56
C PHE A 82 -2.79 -13.56 -2.66
N THR A 83 -4.06 -13.31 -2.42
CA THR A 83 -5.15 -13.38 -3.40
C THR A 83 -6.08 -12.17 -3.19
N PRO A 84 -6.94 -11.81 -4.17
CA PRO A 84 -7.90 -10.72 -3.99
C PRO A 84 -8.88 -10.92 -2.83
N GLU A 85 -9.00 -12.14 -2.29
CA GLU A 85 -9.82 -12.48 -1.11
C GLU A 85 -9.01 -12.51 0.20
N SER A 86 -7.72 -12.14 0.16
CA SER A 86 -6.87 -12.06 1.35
C SER A 86 -7.45 -11.04 2.34
N ARG A 87 -7.16 -11.20 3.62
CA ARG A 87 -7.56 -10.22 4.63
C ARG A 87 -6.71 -8.97 4.53
N GLY A 88 -7.31 -7.80 4.83
CA GLY A 88 -6.54 -6.58 5.01
C GLY A 88 -5.60 -6.64 6.21
N LEU A 89 -4.59 -5.79 6.23
CA LEU A 89 -3.62 -5.66 7.31
C LEU A 89 -3.65 -4.24 7.87
N MET A 90 -3.33 -4.09 9.17
CA MET A 90 -3.16 -2.78 9.80
C MET A 90 -1.84 -2.75 10.56
N PHE A 91 -0.96 -1.83 10.19
CA PHE A 91 0.29 -1.54 10.88
C PHE A 91 0.10 -0.31 11.76
N ILE A 92 0.18 -0.48 13.08
CA ILE A 92 0.02 0.58 14.07
C ILE A 92 1.30 0.70 14.88
N GLY A 93 1.76 1.90 15.12
CA GLY A 93 2.96 2.14 15.93
C GLY A 93 3.57 3.51 15.72
N SER A 94 4.59 3.84 16.50
CA SER A 94 5.31 5.11 16.43
C SER A 94 5.98 5.33 15.06
N ALA A 95 6.38 6.55 14.78
CA ALA A 95 7.16 6.86 13.58
C ALA A 95 8.49 6.08 13.56
N GLY A 96 8.99 5.76 12.37
CA GLY A 96 10.29 5.10 12.20
C GLY A 96 10.29 3.58 12.42
N LEU A 97 9.16 2.94 12.77
CA LEU A 97 9.08 1.49 12.99
C LEU A 97 8.94 0.65 11.71
N GLY A 98 9.19 1.21 10.53
CA GLY A 98 9.20 0.45 9.27
C GLY A 98 7.83 0.07 8.71
N LYS A 99 6.72 0.70 9.18
CA LYS A 99 5.36 0.40 8.71
C LYS A 99 5.20 0.58 7.20
N THR A 100 5.56 1.76 6.69
CA THR A 100 5.51 2.08 5.25
C THR A 100 6.44 1.17 4.45
N HIS A 101 7.66 0.90 4.95
CA HIS A 101 8.59 -0.05 4.31
C HIS A 101 7.95 -1.44 4.15
N MET A 102 7.34 -1.95 5.23
CA MET A 102 6.69 -3.27 5.21
C MET A 102 5.51 -3.31 4.23
N ALA A 103 4.68 -2.25 4.21
CA ALA A 103 3.58 -2.13 3.27
C ALA A 103 4.06 -2.10 1.81
N LEU A 104 5.14 -1.36 1.52
CA LEU A 104 5.73 -1.28 0.18
C LEU A 104 6.43 -2.58 -0.24
N ALA A 105 7.06 -3.31 0.69
CA ALA A 105 7.64 -4.62 0.40
C ALA A 105 6.57 -5.67 0.06
N ILE A 106 5.41 -5.61 0.72
CA ILE A 106 4.24 -6.41 0.33
C ILE A 106 3.76 -6.00 -1.05
N ALA A 107 3.64 -4.68 -1.32
CA ALA A 107 3.22 -4.15 -2.61
C ALA A 107 4.12 -4.66 -3.75
N ASP A 108 5.44 -4.57 -3.59
CA ASP A 108 6.42 -5.05 -4.58
C ASP A 108 6.22 -6.54 -4.90
N THR A 109 6.08 -7.37 -3.87
CA THR A 109 5.89 -8.81 -4.04
C THR A 109 4.55 -9.13 -4.73
N VAL A 110 3.46 -8.49 -4.32
CA VAL A 110 2.11 -8.70 -4.86
C VAL A 110 2.04 -8.23 -6.32
N LEU A 111 2.64 -7.06 -6.62
CA LEU A 111 2.73 -6.53 -7.98
C LEU A 111 3.54 -7.46 -8.90
N ASN A 112 4.67 -8.01 -8.42
CA ASN A 112 5.48 -8.97 -9.16
C ASN A 112 4.73 -10.27 -9.47
N ARG A 113 3.76 -10.66 -8.65
CA ARG A 113 2.87 -11.79 -8.87
C ARG A 113 1.74 -11.50 -9.87
N GLY A 114 1.63 -10.25 -10.35
CA GLY A 114 0.72 -9.86 -11.42
C GLY A 114 -0.61 -9.30 -10.96
N PHE A 115 -0.78 -8.99 -9.67
CA PHE A 115 -1.97 -8.34 -9.12
C PHE A 115 -1.86 -6.82 -9.27
N ASP A 116 -3.00 -6.14 -9.34
CA ASP A 116 -3.05 -4.67 -9.36
C ASP A 116 -2.92 -4.11 -7.95
N VAL A 117 -1.95 -3.21 -7.77
CA VAL A 117 -1.66 -2.59 -6.46
C VAL A 117 -1.69 -1.08 -6.61
N LEU A 118 -2.47 -0.42 -5.76
CA LEU A 118 -2.49 1.03 -5.63
C LEU A 118 -1.96 1.47 -4.26
N TYR A 119 -1.26 2.59 -4.27
CA TYR A 119 -0.75 3.25 -3.06
C TYR A 119 -1.24 4.69 -3.02
N THR A 120 -1.72 5.11 -1.86
CA THR A 120 -2.00 6.51 -1.56
C THR A 120 -1.77 6.79 -0.08
N SER A 121 -1.43 8.03 0.26
CA SER A 121 -1.42 8.50 1.64
C SER A 121 -2.70 9.28 1.95
N SER A 122 -3.01 9.44 3.23
CA SER A 122 -4.14 10.30 3.66
C SER A 122 -3.98 11.73 3.16
N ALA A 123 -2.76 12.27 3.10
CA ALA A 123 -2.43 13.57 2.53
C ALA A 123 -2.73 13.67 1.05
N ALA A 124 -2.28 12.68 0.29
CA ALA A 124 -2.50 12.62 -1.16
C ALA A 124 -4.00 12.52 -1.48
N LEU A 125 -4.74 11.70 -0.72
CA LEU A 125 -6.20 11.61 -0.83
C LEU A 125 -6.87 12.95 -0.57
N ALA A 126 -6.50 13.63 0.53
CA ALA A 126 -7.05 14.95 0.87
C ALA A 126 -6.74 16.01 -0.20
N ALA A 127 -5.51 16.00 -0.75
CA ALA A 127 -5.10 16.91 -1.80
C ALA A 127 -5.83 16.65 -3.13
N GLN A 128 -6.10 15.40 -3.46
CA GLN A 128 -6.88 15.03 -4.64
C GLN A 128 -8.32 15.55 -4.53
N LEU A 129 -8.98 15.26 -3.42
CA LEU A 129 -10.35 15.74 -3.16
C LEU A 129 -10.47 17.27 -3.11
N GLY A 130 -9.43 17.96 -2.64
CA GLY A 130 -9.38 19.42 -2.62
C GLY A 130 -9.33 20.05 -4.01
N ARG A 131 -8.74 19.38 -5.00
CA ARG A 131 -8.67 19.82 -6.40
C ARG A 131 -9.99 19.65 -7.14
N GLU A 132 -10.73 18.58 -6.86
CA GLU A 132 -11.96 18.20 -7.54
C GLU A 132 -13.20 18.96 -7.06
N HIS A 133 -13.11 19.70 -5.96
CA HIS A 133 -14.23 20.53 -5.48
C HIS A 133 -14.66 21.61 -6.49
N PHE A 134 -13.85 21.87 -7.53
CA PHE A 134 -14.17 22.81 -8.59
C PHE A 134 -14.94 22.18 -9.77
N ASP A 135 -14.98 20.84 -9.90
CA ASP A 135 -15.63 20.15 -11.01
C ASP A 135 -16.62 19.06 -10.50
N ARG A 136 -17.77 19.50 -10.04
CA ARG A 136 -18.81 18.70 -9.36
C ARG A 136 -19.54 17.64 -10.21
N ALA A 137 -19.10 17.32 -11.41
CA ALA A 137 -19.90 16.52 -12.36
C ALA A 137 -19.19 15.29 -12.97
N ALA A 138 -17.93 15.02 -12.64
CA ALA A 138 -17.22 13.88 -13.19
C ALA A 138 -17.04 12.78 -12.13
N GLU A 139 -17.36 11.53 -12.49
CA GLU A 139 -16.87 10.33 -11.82
C GLU A 139 -15.34 10.46 -11.69
N ASP A 140 -14.78 10.20 -10.48
CA ASP A 140 -13.35 10.25 -10.26
C ASP A 140 -12.70 8.90 -10.62
N PRO A 141 -12.06 8.79 -11.81
CA PRO A 141 -11.46 7.53 -12.25
C PRO A 141 -10.38 7.01 -11.29
N TRP A 142 -9.72 7.93 -10.56
CA TRP A 142 -8.71 7.55 -9.58
C TRP A 142 -9.34 6.93 -8.32
N LEU A 143 -10.44 7.50 -7.82
CA LEU A 143 -11.15 6.93 -6.68
C LEU A 143 -11.76 5.56 -7.02
N ASP A 144 -12.28 5.42 -8.24
CA ASP A 144 -12.78 4.13 -8.73
C ASP A 144 -11.65 3.11 -8.86
N ALA A 145 -10.49 3.51 -9.37
CA ALA A 145 -9.31 2.65 -9.37
C ALA A 145 -8.90 2.24 -7.94
N CYS A 146 -8.98 3.15 -6.95
CA CYS A 146 -8.75 2.81 -5.54
C CYS A 146 -9.77 1.81 -5.00
N LYS A 147 -11.04 1.90 -5.42
CA LYS A 147 -12.09 0.94 -5.05
C LYS A 147 -11.84 -0.43 -5.69
N GLU A 148 -11.29 -0.49 -6.90
CA GLU A 148 -11.20 -1.70 -7.72
C GLU A 148 -9.87 -2.45 -7.64
N ALA A 149 -8.76 -1.81 -7.26
CA ALA A 149 -7.45 -2.45 -7.14
C ALA A 149 -7.49 -3.75 -6.31
N ASP A 150 -6.73 -4.76 -6.71
CA ASP A 150 -6.62 -6.02 -5.98
C ASP A 150 -6.09 -5.79 -4.57
N LEU A 151 -5.10 -4.89 -4.42
CA LEU A 151 -4.57 -4.44 -3.13
C LEU A 151 -4.50 -2.92 -3.10
N LEU A 152 -5.04 -2.30 -2.07
CA LEU A 152 -4.87 -0.87 -1.78
C LEU A 152 -3.99 -0.69 -0.55
N ILE A 153 -3.06 0.26 -0.61
CA ILE A 153 -2.30 0.73 0.55
C ILE A 153 -2.76 2.15 0.88
N LEU A 154 -3.27 2.32 2.10
CA LEU A 154 -3.62 3.62 2.68
C LEU A 154 -2.59 3.93 3.78
N ASP A 155 -1.62 4.78 3.43
CA ASP A 155 -0.47 5.08 4.28
C ASP A 155 -0.70 6.33 5.12
N ASP A 156 -0.08 6.36 6.31
CA ASP A 156 -0.07 7.48 7.25
C ASP A 156 -1.46 8.00 7.66
N LEU A 157 -2.38 7.08 7.98
CA LEU A 157 -3.69 7.47 8.51
C LEU A 157 -3.57 8.15 9.88
N GLY A 158 -4.27 9.26 10.05
CA GLY A 158 -4.38 9.96 11.34
C GLY A 158 -3.33 11.04 11.57
N THR A 159 -2.51 11.39 10.57
CA THR A 159 -1.45 12.40 10.71
C THR A 159 -1.90 13.83 10.44
N GLU A 160 -3.13 14.08 9.98
CA GLU A 160 -3.51 15.35 9.38
C GLU A 160 -4.83 15.95 9.90
N TYR A 161 -4.96 17.28 9.66
CA TYR A 161 -6.24 17.96 9.70
C TYR A 161 -7.12 17.44 8.55
N ILE A 162 -7.90 16.41 8.82
CA ILE A 162 -8.77 15.78 7.84
C ILE A 162 -10.08 16.60 7.76
N SER A 163 -10.44 17.11 6.58
CA SER A 163 -11.72 17.77 6.36
C SER A 163 -12.86 16.74 6.49
N GLN A 164 -14.09 17.24 6.81
CA GLN A 164 -15.28 16.36 6.84
C GLN A 164 -15.51 15.64 5.51
N LEU A 165 -15.17 16.29 4.39
CA LEU A 165 -15.25 15.69 3.08
C LEU A 165 -14.27 14.52 2.94
N THR A 166 -13.02 14.71 3.34
CA THR A 166 -11.99 13.65 3.29
C THR A 166 -12.39 12.45 4.15
N ILE A 167 -12.94 12.69 5.35
CA ILE A 167 -13.46 11.64 6.23
C ILE A 167 -14.56 10.86 5.53
N SER A 168 -15.53 11.55 4.89
CA SER A 168 -16.64 10.89 4.20
C SER A 168 -16.18 10.02 3.05
N VAL A 169 -15.26 10.51 2.22
CA VAL A 169 -14.72 9.74 1.09
C VAL A 169 -13.86 8.58 1.55
N LEU A 170 -13.02 8.79 2.58
CA LEU A 170 -12.22 7.72 3.17
C LEU A 170 -13.12 6.63 3.76
N TYR A 171 -14.19 7.01 4.46
CA TYR A 171 -15.17 6.06 4.98
C TYR A 171 -15.86 5.28 3.85
N GLU A 172 -16.32 5.97 2.78
CA GLU A 172 -16.92 5.33 1.62
C GLU A 172 -15.95 4.33 0.95
N LEU A 173 -14.70 4.75 0.71
CA LEU A 173 -13.68 3.91 0.10
C LEU A 173 -13.41 2.64 0.94
N ILE A 174 -13.17 2.81 2.24
CA ILE A 174 -12.93 1.69 3.16
C ILE A 174 -14.13 0.75 3.18
N ASN A 175 -15.33 1.31 3.35
CA ASN A 175 -16.56 0.53 3.46
C ASN A 175 -16.86 -0.24 2.17
N THR A 176 -16.71 0.40 1.00
CA THR A 176 -16.89 -0.25 -0.30
C THR A 176 -15.93 -1.42 -0.46
N ARG A 177 -14.63 -1.24 -0.15
CA ARG A 177 -13.65 -2.31 -0.26
C ARG A 177 -13.91 -3.46 0.73
N MET A 178 -14.34 -3.13 1.96
CA MET A 178 -14.73 -4.14 2.96
C MET A 178 -15.93 -4.98 2.49
N LEU A 179 -16.98 -4.32 1.95
CA LEU A 179 -18.17 -5.01 1.43
C LEU A 179 -17.85 -5.88 0.21
N CYS A 180 -16.91 -5.44 -0.63
CA CYS A 180 -16.43 -6.20 -1.78
C CYS A 180 -15.34 -7.22 -1.42
N HIS A 181 -15.01 -7.40 -0.15
CA HIS A 181 -13.93 -8.27 0.33
C HIS A 181 -12.56 -7.99 -0.30
N ARG A 182 -12.29 -6.74 -0.66
CA ARG A 182 -11.01 -6.34 -1.27
C ARG A 182 -9.98 -5.96 -0.20
N PRO A 183 -8.80 -6.60 -0.16
CA PRO A 183 -7.79 -6.35 0.86
C PRO A 183 -7.25 -4.92 0.79
N THR A 184 -7.10 -4.33 1.97
CA THR A 184 -6.47 -3.02 2.14
C THR A 184 -5.44 -3.11 3.25
N ILE A 185 -4.26 -2.53 3.03
CA ILE A 185 -3.23 -2.35 4.04
C ILE A 185 -3.30 -0.91 4.54
N TYR A 186 -3.42 -0.78 5.86
CA TYR A 186 -3.43 0.52 6.52
C TYR A 186 -2.14 0.70 7.31
N THR A 187 -1.55 1.89 7.27
CA THR A 187 -0.56 2.29 8.26
C THR A 187 -1.09 3.46 9.07
N CYS A 188 -0.84 3.45 10.36
CA CYS A 188 -1.32 4.47 11.28
C CYS A 188 -0.23 4.83 12.29
N LEU A 189 -0.07 6.11 12.58
CA LEU A 189 0.78 6.58 13.66
C LEU A 189 0.00 6.54 14.99
N LEU A 190 0.60 5.91 15.98
CA LEU A 190 0.15 6.09 17.36
C LEU A 190 0.75 7.41 17.88
N TYR A 191 -0.10 8.42 18.02
CA TYR A 191 0.22 9.55 18.87
C TYR A 191 -0.12 9.15 20.30
N THR A 192 0.88 8.84 21.11
CA THR A 192 0.70 8.87 22.56
C THR A 192 0.59 10.34 22.93
N SER A 193 -0.64 10.84 23.04
CA SER A 193 -0.85 12.14 23.70
C SER A 193 -0.27 12.01 25.10
N PRO A 194 0.61 12.92 25.57
CA PRO A 194 0.94 12.98 26.98
C PRO A 194 -0.40 13.16 27.73
N SER A 195 -0.65 12.27 28.69
CA SER A 195 -1.83 12.37 29.55
C SER A 195 -1.84 13.75 30.19
N PRO A 196 -2.97 14.50 30.20
CA PRO A 196 -3.01 15.80 30.87
C PRO A 196 -3.07 15.65 32.40
N ARG A 197 -2.31 14.71 32.96
CA ARG A 197 -2.17 14.48 34.39
C ARG A 197 -0.70 14.21 34.72
N ASP A 198 0.09 15.25 34.72
CA ASP A 198 1.25 15.44 35.58
C ASP A 198 1.45 16.94 35.81
#